data_14b43535334230de1cde2ff7e28aa388
#
_entry.id   14b43535334230de1cde2ff7e28aa388
#
_cell.length_a   1.000
_cell.length_b   1.000
_cell.length_c   1.000
_cell.angle_alpha   90.00
_cell.angle_beta   90.00
_cell.angle_gamma   90.00
#
_symmetry.space_group_name_H-M   'P 1'
#
loop_
_entity.id
_entity.type
_entity.pdbx_description
1 polymer ?
#
loop_
_entity_poly.entity_id
_entity_poly.type
_entity_poly.pdbx_seq_one_letter_code
_entity_poly.pdbx_strand_id
1 'polypeptide(L)'
;MGFLQADKKYVANAVKVNEYLLTKHNPNGIAMPGYEMNDIIGVTIHNTDWITTASGTHPSEQYTRATVNGNMGDVRVHFYVDNVDAWQNLPLNLNGWHAADGDGPGNRKTIAIECIMSPNYTAVDKASEDNAARLAAYLLMKYKLNISQLYTHQHWYSQKYCPAYILPHWSRFVDLVKSYIKTDPSTTPTSSTELYRVRKSWEDSKSQVGAYKSLDNAKECCDKYNGYHVYNSKGEAVYPIEAPTDTIFTAEIRVLKKGMSGRDVKSLQQLLFSKGYSVGSYGDDGEFGTATETAVRNFQHDTGLDNDGVVGPITFAKLWNH
;
A
#
# COMPACT_ATOMS: atom_id res chain seq x y z
N MET A 1 -26.38 11.29 -16.80
CA MET A 1 -25.67 10.27 -17.61
C MET A 1 -25.99 8.90 -17.02
N GLY A 2 -26.36 7.92 -17.85
CA GLY A 2 -26.66 6.56 -17.38
C GLY A 2 -25.40 5.83 -16.88
N PHE A 3 -25.58 4.71 -16.19
CA PHE A 3 -24.47 3.83 -15.76
C PHE A 3 -23.77 3.19 -16.97
N LEU A 4 -22.46 2.93 -16.86
CA LEU A 4 -21.77 2.08 -17.83
C LEU A 4 -22.31 0.64 -17.71
N GLN A 5 -22.50 -0.01 -18.84
CA GLN A 5 -22.90 -1.41 -18.87
C GLN A 5 -21.64 -2.26 -18.98
N ALA A 6 -21.29 -2.97 -17.93
CA ALA A 6 -20.14 -3.86 -17.95
C ALA A 6 -20.38 -5.03 -18.94
N ASP A 7 -19.34 -5.35 -19.73
CA ASP A 7 -19.35 -6.50 -20.64
C ASP A 7 -19.49 -7.82 -19.87
N LYS A 8 -18.84 -7.86 -18.71
CA LYS A 8 -18.79 -9.00 -17.81
C LYS A 8 -18.63 -8.53 -16.37
N LYS A 9 -19.19 -9.31 -15.45
CA LYS A 9 -18.97 -9.13 -14.01
C LYS A 9 -18.38 -10.40 -13.43
N TYR A 10 -17.38 -10.26 -12.58
CA TYR A 10 -16.76 -11.38 -11.86
C TYR A 10 -16.26 -10.95 -10.49
N VAL A 11 -15.81 -11.91 -9.69
CA VAL A 11 -15.24 -11.65 -8.37
C VAL A 11 -13.78 -12.07 -8.37
N ALA A 12 -12.90 -11.15 -7.98
CA ALA A 12 -11.46 -11.37 -7.85
C ALA A 12 -11.07 -11.23 -6.36
N ASN A 13 -10.87 -12.34 -5.68
CA ASN A 13 -10.52 -12.38 -4.26
C ASN A 13 -11.43 -11.50 -3.37
N ALA A 14 -12.75 -11.70 -3.50
CA ALA A 14 -13.83 -10.95 -2.87
C ALA A 14 -14.08 -9.52 -3.39
N VAL A 15 -13.30 -9.00 -4.33
CA VAL A 15 -13.57 -7.72 -5.01
C VAL A 15 -14.52 -7.95 -6.18
N LYS A 16 -15.61 -7.19 -6.25
CA LYS A 16 -16.49 -7.16 -7.42
C LYS A 16 -15.78 -6.43 -8.55
N VAL A 17 -15.66 -7.08 -9.71
CA VAL A 17 -15.03 -6.48 -10.88
C VAL A 17 -16.05 -6.35 -12.01
N ASN A 18 -16.16 -5.14 -12.54
CA ASN A 18 -16.94 -4.79 -13.71
C ASN A 18 -15.98 -4.67 -14.91
N GLU A 19 -16.02 -5.59 -15.85
CA GLU A 19 -15.21 -5.52 -17.07
C GLU A 19 -15.87 -4.58 -18.06
N TYR A 20 -15.13 -3.57 -18.51
CA TYR A 20 -15.52 -2.65 -19.58
C TYR A 20 -14.30 -2.34 -20.43
N LEU A 21 -14.07 -3.19 -21.44
CA LEU A 21 -12.82 -3.15 -22.19
C LEU A 21 -12.80 -2.01 -23.22
N LEU A 22 -11.87 -1.09 -23.09
CA LEU A 22 -11.66 0.02 -24.03
C LEU A 22 -11.34 -0.45 -25.45
N THR A 23 -10.84 -1.66 -25.61
CA THR A 23 -10.64 -2.30 -26.93
C THR A 23 -11.95 -2.61 -27.64
N LYS A 24 -13.06 -2.69 -26.92
CA LYS A 24 -14.42 -2.88 -27.47
C LYS A 24 -15.21 -1.57 -27.45
N HIS A 25 -14.95 -0.71 -26.50
CA HIS A 25 -15.71 0.51 -26.23
C HIS A 25 -14.79 1.75 -26.38
N ASN A 26 -14.54 2.14 -27.60
CA ASN A 26 -13.73 3.32 -27.92
C ASN A 26 -14.49 4.29 -28.87
N PRO A 27 -15.63 4.85 -28.45
CA PRO A 27 -16.46 5.68 -29.31
C PRO A 27 -15.79 6.99 -29.72
N ASN A 28 -14.82 7.46 -28.94
CA ASN A 28 -14.11 8.72 -29.19
C ASN A 28 -12.77 8.54 -29.88
N GLY A 29 -12.41 7.30 -30.27
CA GLY A 29 -11.16 7.02 -31.00
C GLY A 29 -9.91 7.36 -30.17
N ILE A 30 -9.94 7.21 -28.84
CA ILE A 30 -8.78 7.46 -28.00
C ILE A 30 -7.63 6.51 -28.37
N ALA A 31 -6.39 7.01 -28.30
CA ALA A 31 -5.23 6.20 -28.54
C ALA A 31 -5.17 5.02 -27.56
N MET A 32 -4.86 3.83 -28.06
CA MET A 32 -4.81 2.60 -27.27
C MET A 32 -3.43 1.97 -27.35
N PRO A 33 -2.93 1.39 -26.23
CA PRO A 33 -1.75 0.56 -26.28
C PRO A 33 -2.01 -0.66 -27.18
N GLY A 34 -1.01 -1.09 -27.91
CA GLY A 34 -1.14 -2.16 -28.91
C GLY A 34 -0.15 -3.31 -28.75
N TYR A 35 0.57 -3.37 -27.61
CA TYR A 35 1.57 -4.41 -27.37
C TYR A 35 0.99 -5.53 -26.51
N GLU A 36 1.03 -6.76 -27.03
CA GLU A 36 0.59 -7.93 -26.28
C GLU A 36 1.64 -8.35 -25.25
N MET A 37 1.22 -8.49 -24.00
CA MET A 37 2.07 -8.93 -22.89
C MET A 37 2.08 -10.46 -22.81
N ASN A 38 3.10 -11.08 -23.42
CA ASN A 38 3.30 -12.53 -23.35
C ASN A 38 3.98 -12.97 -22.05
N ASP A 39 4.61 -12.03 -21.33
CA ASP A 39 5.34 -12.25 -20.10
C ASP A 39 4.99 -11.13 -19.11
N ILE A 40 4.05 -11.42 -18.21
CA ILE A 40 3.64 -10.51 -17.16
C ILE A 40 4.56 -10.71 -15.96
N ILE A 41 5.35 -9.69 -15.63
CA ILE A 41 6.37 -9.77 -14.59
C ILE A 41 5.91 -9.16 -13.24
N GLY A 42 4.74 -8.53 -13.19
CA GLY A 42 4.29 -7.95 -11.94
C GLY A 42 2.99 -7.16 -12.01
N VAL A 43 2.66 -6.60 -10.86
CA VAL A 43 1.53 -5.69 -10.66
C VAL A 43 2.06 -4.36 -10.18
N THR A 44 1.64 -3.26 -10.82
CA THR A 44 2.03 -1.90 -10.42
C THR A 44 0.86 -1.18 -9.78
N ILE A 45 1.10 -0.64 -8.59
CA ILE A 45 0.12 0.09 -7.80
C ILE A 45 0.31 1.59 -7.98
N HIS A 46 -0.81 2.26 -8.20
CA HIS A 46 -0.92 3.72 -8.31
C HIS A 46 -1.96 4.24 -7.33
N ASN A 47 -1.94 5.54 -7.07
CA ASN A 47 -3.07 6.25 -6.46
C ASN A 47 -3.60 7.32 -7.40
N THR A 48 -4.92 7.45 -7.41
CA THR A 48 -5.64 8.60 -7.94
C THR A 48 -6.63 9.12 -6.91
N ASP A 49 -7.00 10.40 -7.02
CA ASP A 49 -7.81 11.09 -6.03
C ASP A 49 -9.28 10.69 -6.07
N TRP A 50 -9.97 10.89 -4.95
CA TRP A 50 -11.43 10.86 -4.94
C TRP A 50 -12.00 11.95 -5.84
N ILE A 51 -13.04 11.58 -6.59
CA ILE A 51 -13.83 12.50 -7.40
C ILE A 51 -15.28 12.49 -6.95
N THR A 52 -15.95 13.64 -7.07
CA THR A 52 -17.39 13.72 -6.85
C THR A 52 -18.11 12.94 -7.94
N THR A 53 -18.95 12.00 -7.55
CA THR A 53 -19.71 11.14 -8.46
C THR A 53 -21.19 11.58 -8.55
N ALA A 54 -21.81 11.29 -9.69
CA ALA A 54 -23.27 11.39 -9.79
C ALA A 54 -23.92 10.32 -8.88
N SER A 55 -25.15 10.59 -8.44
CA SER A 55 -25.89 9.65 -7.58
C SER A 55 -25.94 8.24 -8.19
N GLY A 56 -25.58 7.25 -7.39
CA GLY A 56 -25.60 5.84 -7.77
C GLY A 56 -24.38 5.36 -8.58
N THR A 57 -23.41 6.23 -8.89
CA THR A 57 -22.15 5.85 -9.52
C THR A 57 -21.01 5.87 -8.50
N HIS A 58 -19.94 5.13 -8.79
CA HIS A 58 -18.75 5.04 -7.96
C HIS A 58 -17.54 5.69 -8.62
N PRO A 59 -16.54 6.13 -7.87
CA PRO A 59 -15.33 6.75 -8.41
C PRO A 59 -14.64 5.87 -9.47
N SER A 60 -14.55 4.57 -9.29
CA SER A 60 -13.97 3.62 -10.24
C SER A 60 -14.69 3.61 -11.59
N GLU A 61 -16.02 3.69 -11.61
CA GLU A 61 -16.82 3.85 -12.82
C GLU A 61 -16.57 5.21 -13.48
N GLN A 62 -16.49 6.29 -12.68
CA GLN A 62 -16.28 7.63 -13.21
C GLN A 62 -14.90 7.79 -13.87
N TYR A 63 -13.85 7.19 -13.32
CA TYR A 63 -12.52 7.16 -13.95
C TYR A 63 -12.53 6.35 -15.25
N THR A 64 -13.26 5.23 -15.28
CA THR A 64 -13.49 4.47 -16.51
C THR A 64 -14.17 5.34 -17.58
N ARG A 65 -15.22 6.11 -17.22
CA ARG A 65 -15.87 7.08 -18.12
C ARG A 65 -14.93 8.18 -18.58
N ALA A 66 -14.14 8.73 -17.65
CA ALA A 66 -13.18 9.77 -17.98
C ALA A 66 -12.15 9.26 -19.00
N THR A 67 -11.72 8.00 -18.87
CA THR A 67 -10.82 7.35 -19.85
C THR A 67 -11.50 7.19 -21.20
N VAL A 68 -12.70 6.65 -21.25
CA VAL A 68 -13.50 6.50 -22.50
C VAL A 68 -13.69 7.84 -23.21
N ASN A 69 -13.90 8.91 -22.46
CA ASN A 69 -14.10 10.26 -22.99
C ASN A 69 -12.79 11.00 -23.33
N GLY A 70 -11.62 10.36 -23.17
CA GLY A 70 -10.32 10.98 -23.44
C GLY A 70 -9.84 11.97 -22.37
N ASN A 71 -10.55 12.10 -21.25
CA ASN A 71 -10.24 13.06 -20.20
C ASN A 71 -9.05 12.66 -19.31
N MET A 72 -8.53 11.44 -19.50
CA MET A 72 -7.33 10.94 -18.79
C MET A 72 -6.05 11.09 -19.62
N GLY A 73 -6.07 11.93 -20.67
CA GLY A 73 -4.94 12.05 -21.59
C GLY A 73 -4.53 10.68 -22.17
N ASP A 74 -3.24 10.39 -22.16
CA ASP A 74 -2.69 9.13 -22.66
C ASP A 74 -2.59 8.02 -21.62
N VAL A 75 -3.06 8.24 -20.39
CA VAL A 75 -3.02 7.22 -19.33
C VAL A 75 -4.00 6.10 -19.64
N ARG A 76 -3.50 4.86 -19.64
CA ARG A 76 -4.27 3.63 -19.85
C ARG A 76 -3.87 2.61 -18.79
N VAL A 77 -4.77 2.35 -17.85
CA VAL A 77 -4.58 1.40 -16.76
C VAL A 77 -5.50 0.20 -16.91
N HIS A 78 -5.16 -0.89 -16.26
CA HIS A 78 -5.98 -2.09 -16.30
C HIS A 78 -7.19 -1.98 -15.38
N PHE A 79 -7.00 -1.39 -14.19
CA PHE A 79 -8.06 -1.29 -13.19
C PHE A 79 -8.09 0.08 -12.52
N TYR A 80 -9.31 0.58 -12.31
CA TYR A 80 -9.63 1.56 -11.28
C TYR A 80 -10.37 0.86 -10.14
N VAL A 81 -9.96 1.11 -8.90
CA VAL A 81 -10.47 0.42 -7.71
C VAL A 81 -10.86 1.45 -6.65
N ASP A 82 -12.06 1.33 -6.11
CA ASP A 82 -12.54 2.11 -4.97
C ASP A 82 -13.03 1.19 -3.82
N ASN A 83 -13.68 1.77 -2.83
CA ASN A 83 -14.19 1.07 -1.65
C ASN A 83 -15.34 0.09 -1.93
N VAL A 84 -15.93 0.09 -3.12
CA VAL A 84 -17.11 -0.69 -3.47
C VAL A 84 -16.80 -1.77 -4.48
N ASP A 85 -16.08 -1.43 -5.56
CA ASP A 85 -15.77 -2.33 -6.65
C ASP A 85 -14.51 -1.93 -7.42
N ALA A 86 -14.24 -2.67 -8.48
CA ALA A 86 -13.21 -2.36 -9.45
C ALA A 86 -13.79 -2.35 -10.87
N TRP A 87 -13.22 -1.50 -11.74
CA TRP A 87 -13.54 -1.48 -13.16
C TRP A 87 -12.28 -1.85 -13.97
N GLN A 88 -12.40 -2.93 -14.74
CA GLN A 88 -11.32 -3.39 -15.62
C GLN A 88 -11.49 -2.75 -17.00
N ASN A 89 -10.47 -1.99 -17.45
CA ASN A 89 -10.50 -1.20 -18.68
C ASN A 89 -9.68 -1.82 -19.81
N LEU A 90 -8.68 -2.63 -19.51
CA LEU A 90 -7.83 -3.28 -20.52
C LEU A 90 -7.87 -4.80 -20.36
N PRO A 91 -7.76 -5.56 -21.48
CA PRO A 91 -7.42 -6.98 -21.41
C PRO A 91 -6.13 -7.17 -20.64
N LEU A 92 -6.05 -8.20 -19.79
CA LEU A 92 -4.88 -8.42 -18.93
C LEU A 92 -3.60 -8.78 -19.67
N ASN A 93 -3.72 -9.20 -20.93
CA ASN A 93 -2.60 -9.47 -21.83
C ASN A 93 -2.25 -8.29 -22.75
N LEU A 94 -2.90 -7.15 -22.62
CA LEU A 94 -2.56 -5.93 -23.34
C LEU A 94 -1.75 -5.01 -22.42
N ASN A 95 -0.71 -4.38 -22.94
CA ASN A 95 0.10 -3.44 -22.18
C ASN A 95 -0.69 -2.19 -21.76
N GLY A 96 -0.23 -1.52 -20.70
CA GLY A 96 -0.76 -0.22 -20.28
C GLY A 96 0.15 0.94 -20.70
N TRP A 97 -0.33 2.16 -20.44
CA TRP A 97 0.47 3.40 -20.45
C TRP A 97 0.28 4.08 -19.10
N HIS A 98 1.09 3.68 -18.11
CA HIS A 98 0.86 4.09 -16.72
C HIS A 98 2.14 4.32 -15.92
N ALA A 99 3.29 3.80 -16.39
CA ALA A 99 4.51 3.75 -15.59
C ALA A 99 5.49 4.88 -15.91
N ALA A 100 5.21 5.70 -16.94
CA ALA A 100 6.06 6.78 -17.43
C ALA A 100 7.48 6.34 -17.85
N ASP A 101 7.69 5.04 -18.11
CA ASP A 101 8.96 4.44 -18.53
C ASP A 101 9.03 4.19 -20.05
N GLY A 102 8.14 4.80 -20.83
CA GLY A 102 8.06 4.65 -22.27
C GLY A 102 7.76 3.19 -22.67
N ASP A 103 8.67 2.57 -23.42
CA ASP A 103 8.62 1.16 -23.79
C ASP A 103 9.25 0.24 -22.74
N GLY A 104 9.42 0.73 -21.53
CA GLY A 104 10.00 -0.01 -20.43
C GLY A 104 9.09 -1.10 -19.85
N PRO A 105 9.64 -1.91 -18.93
CA PRO A 105 8.95 -3.06 -18.36
C PRO A 105 7.72 -2.69 -17.53
N GLY A 106 7.67 -1.50 -16.94
CA GLY A 106 6.51 -1.01 -16.22
C GLY A 106 5.28 -0.97 -17.11
N ASN A 107 5.37 -0.24 -18.23
CA ASN A 107 4.27 -0.17 -19.20
C ASN A 107 4.04 -1.49 -19.95
N ARG A 108 5.11 -2.19 -20.35
CA ARG A 108 5.00 -3.33 -21.27
C ARG A 108 4.82 -4.69 -20.63
N LYS A 109 5.00 -4.80 -19.30
CA LYS A 109 5.01 -6.11 -18.63
C LYS A 109 4.28 -6.13 -17.29
N THR A 110 3.64 -5.04 -16.87
CA THR A 110 2.93 -5.04 -15.58
C THR A 110 1.46 -4.67 -15.72
N ILE A 111 0.64 -5.25 -14.85
CA ILE A 111 -0.77 -4.92 -14.73
C ILE A 111 -0.92 -3.76 -13.76
N ALA A 112 -1.55 -2.68 -14.20
CA ALA A 112 -1.74 -1.46 -13.42
C ALA A 112 -3.04 -1.48 -12.62
N ILE A 113 -2.97 -1.10 -11.35
CA ILE A 113 -4.10 -0.86 -10.47
C ILE A 113 -4.02 0.59 -9.96
N GLU A 114 -5.02 1.40 -10.29
CA GLU A 114 -5.25 2.72 -9.70
C GLU A 114 -6.16 2.59 -8.49
N CYS A 115 -5.59 2.71 -7.30
CA CYS A 115 -6.33 2.74 -6.05
C CYS A 115 -6.83 4.16 -5.78
N ILE A 116 -8.15 4.34 -5.74
CA ILE A 116 -8.79 5.64 -5.55
C ILE A 116 -8.86 5.93 -4.06
N MET A 117 -8.16 6.98 -3.63
CA MET A 117 -8.02 7.36 -2.22
C MET A 117 -7.97 8.88 -2.09
N SER A 118 -8.11 9.35 -0.85
CA SER A 118 -7.89 10.74 -0.47
C SER A 118 -6.67 10.87 0.47
N PRO A 119 -6.09 12.06 0.60
CA PRO A 119 -4.98 12.29 1.54
C PRO A 119 -5.37 12.09 3.01
N ASN A 120 -6.67 12.11 3.33
CA ASN A 120 -7.16 12.05 4.72
C ASN A 120 -7.16 10.64 5.31
N TYR A 121 -6.93 9.63 4.50
CA TYR A 121 -6.86 8.22 4.89
C TYR A 121 -8.01 7.77 5.80
N THR A 122 -9.24 8.04 5.37
CA THR A 122 -10.50 7.75 6.06
C THR A 122 -10.85 6.25 6.02
N ALA A 123 -11.94 5.85 6.64
CA ALA A 123 -12.45 4.48 6.55
C ALA A 123 -12.76 4.06 5.10
N VAL A 124 -13.17 5.01 4.26
CA VAL A 124 -13.44 4.78 2.83
C VAL A 124 -12.14 4.51 2.08
N ASP A 125 -11.09 5.28 2.35
CA ASP A 125 -9.76 5.09 1.76
C ASP A 125 -9.15 3.74 2.14
N LYS A 126 -9.31 3.34 3.41
CA LYS A 126 -8.88 2.01 3.90
C LYS A 126 -9.60 0.88 3.19
N ALA A 127 -10.89 1.04 2.89
CA ALA A 127 -11.67 0.05 2.14
C ALA A 127 -11.24 -0.01 0.66
N SER A 128 -10.88 1.13 0.05
CA SER A 128 -10.30 1.17 -1.30
C SER A 128 -8.96 0.45 -1.34
N GLU A 129 -8.09 0.73 -0.37
CA GLU A 129 -6.78 0.08 -0.23
C GLU A 129 -6.92 -1.43 -0.01
N ASP A 130 -7.89 -1.87 0.80
CA ASP A 130 -8.20 -3.28 1.02
C ASP A 130 -8.61 -3.98 -0.29
N ASN A 131 -9.51 -3.36 -1.06
CA ASN A 131 -9.92 -3.88 -2.35
C ASN A 131 -8.74 -3.93 -3.35
N ALA A 132 -7.90 -2.90 -3.39
CA ALA A 132 -6.70 -2.90 -4.24
C ALA A 132 -5.71 -4.00 -3.84
N ALA A 133 -5.52 -4.24 -2.54
CA ALA A 133 -4.67 -5.31 -2.03
C ALA A 133 -5.21 -6.70 -2.37
N ARG A 134 -6.53 -6.92 -2.26
CA ARG A 134 -7.20 -8.17 -2.67
C ARG A 134 -7.05 -8.43 -4.16
N LEU A 135 -7.25 -7.40 -4.98
CA LEU A 135 -7.11 -7.51 -6.43
C LEU A 135 -5.65 -7.77 -6.82
N ALA A 136 -4.68 -7.10 -6.19
CA ALA A 136 -3.26 -7.35 -6.40
C ALA A 136 -2.88 -8.79 -6.03
N ALA A 137 -3.34 -9.30 -4.89
CA ALA A 137 -3.15 -10.70 -4.49
C ALA A 137 -3.73 -11.68 -5.51
N TYR A 138 -4.96 -11.41 -6.02
CA TYR A 138 -5.57 -12.23 -7.06
C TYR A 138 -4.69 -12.28 -8.33
N LEU A 139 -4.17 -11.14 -8.77
CA LEU A 139 -3.33 -11.05 -9.98
C LEU A 139 -1.98 -11.76 -9.78
N LEU A 140 -1.34 -11.56 -8.62
CA LEU A 140 -0.11 -12.28 -8.29
C LEU A 140 -0.32 -13.80 -8.33
N MET A 141 -1.38 -14.31 -7.71
CA MET A 141 -1.72 -15.74 -7.75
C MET A 141 -2.02 -16.22 -9.17
N LYS A 142 -2.84 -15.45 -9.93
CA LYS A 142 -3.24 -15.79 -11.29
C LYS A 142 -2.05 -16.00 -12.23
N TYR A 143 -1.03 -15.16 -12.09
CA TYR A 143 0.17 -15.19 -12.93
C TYR A 143 1.37 -15.89 -12.27
N LYS A 144 1.16 -16.55 -11.12
CA LYS A 144 2.19 -17.26 -10.36
C LYS A 144 3.39 -16.37 -10.01
N LEU A 145 3.11 -15.12 -9.68
CA LEU A 145 4.10 -14.12 -9.32
C LEU A 145 4.36 -14.12 -7.82
N ASN A 146 5.57 -13.72 -7.43
CA ASN A 146 5.95 -13.54 -6.03
C ASN A 146 5.56 -12.15 -5.55
N ILE A 147 5.46 -11.99 -4.23
CA ILE A 147 5.18 -10.70 -3.61
C ILE A 147 6.22 -9.61 -3.95
N SER A 148 7.47 -9.98 -4.24
CA SER A 148 8.52 -9.06 -4.71
C SER A 148 8.26 -8.48 -6.10
N GLN A 149 7.26 -9.01 -6.82
CA GLN A 149 6.80 -8.52 -8.12
C GLN A 149 5.58 -7.60 -8.01
N LEU A 150 5.34 -7.10 -6.79
CA LEU A 150 4.44 -5.99 -6.52
C LEU A 150 5.25 -4.70 -6.52
N TYR A 151 4.93 -3.80 -7.43
CA TYR A 151 5.70 -2.58 -7.68
C TYR A 151 4.89 -1.33 -7.39
N THR A 152 5.57 -0.25 -7.08
CA THR A 152 5.02 1.11 -7.08
C THR A 152 5.26 1.77 -8.44
N HIS A 153 4.49 2.79 -8.81
CA HIS A 153 4.83 3.62 -9.96
C HIS A 153 6.24 4.23 -9.81
N GLN A 154 6.58 4.68 -8.60
CA GLN A 154 7.90 5.25 -8.30
C GLN A 154 9.06 4.29 -8.61
N HIS A 155 8.85 2.98 -8.59
CA HIS A 155 9.85 1.99 -8.98
C HIS A 155 10.28 2.15 -10.44
N TRP A 156 9.34 2.46 -11.34
CA TRP A 156 9.59 2.63 -12.77
C TRP A 156 10.07 4.04 -13.13
N TYR A 157 9.52 5.04 -12.44
CA TYR A 157 9.85 6.44 -12.64
C TYR A 157 10.07 7.12 -11.29
N SER A 158 11.32 7.21 -10.87
CA SER A 158 11.74 7.61 -9.51
C SER A 158 11.32 9.04 -9.11
N GLN A 159 11.06 9.91 -10.09
CA GLN A 159 10.61 11.29 -9.86
C GLN A 159 9.10 11.36 -9.55
N LYS A 160 8.34 10.30 -9.79
CA LYS A 160 6.91 10.26 -9.53
C LYS A 160 6.64 9.66 -8.15
N TYR A 161 6.23 10.48 -7.19
CA TYR A 161 5.81 10.01 -5.88
C TYR A 161 4.41 9.37 -6.00
N CYS A 162 4.36 8.11 -6.40
CA CYS A 162 3.14 7.34 -6.59
C CYS A 162 3.39 5.85 -6.31
N PRO A 163 2.48 5.20 -5.57
CA PRO A 163 1.17 5.63 -5.04
C PRO A 163 1.31 6.54 -3.81
N ALA A 164 0.94 7.82 -3.95
CA ALA A 164 1.25 8.86 -2.97
C ALA A 164 0.68 8.59 -1.57
N TYR A 165 -0.51 7.99 -1.48
CA TYR A 165 -1.20 7.73 -0.21
C TYR A 165 -0.86 6.37 0.40
N ILE A 166 -0.29 5.44 -0.37
CA ILE A 166 0.13 4.11 0.08
C ILE A 166 1.64 4.08 0.39
N LEU A 167 2.46 4.85 -0.33
CA LEU A 167 3.92 4.89 -0.13
C LEU A 167 4.35 5.12 1.32
N PRO A 168 3.71 6.03 2.11
CA PRO A 168 4.11 6.25 3.50
C PRO A 168 4.01 4.99 4.38
N HIS A 169 3.19 4.01 3.96
CA HIS A 169 3.00 2.75 4.67
C HIS A 169 3.05 1.53 3.72
N TRP A 170 3.91 1.60 2.71
CA TRP A 170 4.05 0.55 1.68
C TRP A 170 4.26 -0.86 2.25
N SER A 171 5.07 -0.99 3.32
CA SER A 171 5.28 -2.29 3.96
C SER A 171 3.98 -2.90 4.49
N ARG A 172 3.11 -2.09 5.10
CA ARG A 172 1.79 -2.50 5.56
C ARG A 172 0.89 -2.93 4.39
N PHE A 173 0.91 -2.21 3.28
CA PHE A 173 0.17 -2.61 2.07
C PHE A 173 0.68 -3.95 1.51
N VAL A 174 2.00 -4.14 1.46
CA VAL A 174 2.61 -5.43 1.05
C VAL A 174 2.16 -6.57 1.98
N ASP A 175 2.12 -6.34 3.29
CA ASP A 175 1.66 -7.35 4.24
C ASP A 175 0.17 -7.63 4.11
N LEU A 176 -0.64 -6.62 3.81
CA LEU A 176 -2.05 -6.78 3.48
C LEU A 176 -2.24 -7.65 2.23
N VAL A 177 -1.49 -7.40 1.15
CA VAL A 177 -1.50 -8.24 -0.06
C VAL A 177 -1.10 -9.69 0.26
N LYS A 178 -0.04 -9.89 1.05
CA LYS A 178 0.39 -11.24 1.49
C LYS A 178 -0.74 -11.97 2.22
N SER A 179 -1.49 -11.27 3.08
CA SER A 179 -2.59 -11.87 3.84
C SER A 179 -3.71 -12.39 2.94
N TYR A 180 -3.85 -11.85 1.73
CA TYR A 180 -4.84 -12.25 0.74
C TYR A 180 -4.34 -13.26 -0.29
N ILE A 181 -3.05 -13.54 -0.35
CA ILE A 181 -2.51 -14.64 -1.16
C ILE A 181 -2.90 -15.94 -0.49
N LYS A 182 -3.97 -16.58 -1.01
CA LYS A 182 -4.37 -17.90 -0.56
C LYS A 182 -3.36 -18.90 -1.09
N THR A 183 -2.80 -19.71 -0.20
CA THR A 183 -2.11 -20.91 -0.62
C THR A 183 -3.13 -21.79 -1.33
N ASP A 184 -2.96 -22.01 -2.64
CA ASP A 184 -3.80 -22.95 -3.39
C ASP A 184 -3.65 -24.34 -2.77
N PRO A 185 -4.74 -24.98 -2.34
CA PRO A 185 -4.67 -26.35 -1.80
C PRO A 185 -4.14 -27.36 -2.83
N SER A 186 -4.10 -27.01 -4.14
CA SER A 186 -3.62 -27.88 -5.21
C SER A 186 -2.16 -27.67 -5.61
N THR A 187 -1.53 -26.55 -5.21
CA THR A 187 -0.09 -26.39 -5.26
C THR A 187 0.48 -26.78 -3.90
N THR A 188 0.53 -28.05 -3.63
CA THR A 188 1.31 -28.60 -2.53
C THR A 188 2.76 -28.20 -2.74
N PRO A 189 3.34 -27.30 -1.91
CA PRO A 189 4.77 -27.34 -1.72
C PRO A 189 5.03 -28.70 -1.11
N THR A 190 5.94 -29.44 -1.65
CA THR A 190 6.46 -30.68 -1.13
C THR A 190 6.46 -30.63 0.40
N SER A 191 5.54 -31.40 1.01
CA SER A 191 5.49 -31.79 2.40
C SER A 191 6.44 -31.06 3.35
N SER A 192 6.08 -29.86 3.80
CA SER A 192 6.47 -29.44 5.13
C SER A 192 5.28 -29.73 6.04
N THR A 193 5.42 -30.71 6.91
CA THR A 193 4.57 -30.95 8.07
C THR A 193 4.78 -29.82 9.07
N GLU A 194 4.62 -28.58 8.65
CA GLU A 194 4.78 -27.45 9.54
C GLU A 194 3.58 -27.39 10.48
N LEU A 195 3.86 -27.58 11.76
CA LEU A 195 2.90 -27.44 12.84
C LEU A 195 3.29 -26.22 13.67
N TYR A 196 2.40 -25.27 13.73
CA TYR A 196 2.48 -24.14 14.65
C TYR A 196 2.07 -24.62 16.06
N ARG A 197 3.01 -24.54 17.00
CA ARG A 197 2.81 -25.00 18.38
C ARG A 197 2.61 -23.83 19.32
N VAL A 198 1.61 -23.92 20.18
CA VAL A 198 1.32 -22.90 21.19
C VAL A 198 1.88 -23.38 22.53
N ARG A 199 2.92 -22.66 23.03
CA ARG A 199 3.69 -23.00 24.23
C ARG A 199 4.12 -21.75 24.98
N LYS A 200 4.56 -21.89 26.25
CA LYS A 200 5.21 -20.81 27.00
C LYS A 200 6.62 -20.49 26.47
N SER A 201 7.39 -21.52 26.16
CA SER A 201 8.66 -21.42 25.43
C SER A 201 8.82 -22.61 24.49
N TRP A 202 9.74 -22.53 23.54
CA TRP A 202 9.99 -23.65 22.62
C TRP A 202 10.48 -24.90 23.35
N GLU A 203 11.32 -24.73 24.36
CA GLU A 203 11.92 -25.80 25.15
C GLU A 203 10.91 -26.46 26.11
N ASP A 204 9.88 -25.72 26.55
CA ASP A 204 8.85 -26.23 27.44
C ASP A 204 7.74 -26.97 26.66
N SER A 205 8.07 -28.14 26.19
CA SER A 205 7.12 -29.00 25.46
C SER A 205 5.91 -29.40 26.29
N LYS A 206 6.02 -29.38 27.63
CA LYS A 206 4.92 -29.76 28.57
C LYS A 206 3.86 -28.64 28.64
N SER A 207 4.21 -27.42 28.36
CA SER A 207 3.25 -26.31 28.31
C SER A 207 2.42 -26.25 27.02
N GLN A 208 2.63 -27.16 26.07
CA GLN A 208 1.92 -27.12 24.79
C GLN A 208 0.41 -27.26 24.96
N VAL A 209 -0.35 -26.22 24.58
CA VAL A 209 -1.82 -26.22 24.62
C VAL A 209 -2.45 -26.44 23.25
N GLY A 210 -1.65 -26.44 22.17
CA GLY A 210 -2.14 -26.72 20.83
C GLY A 210 -1.02 -26.89 19.80
N ALA A 211 -1.38 -27.59 18.70
CA ALA A 211 -0.55 -27.72 17.51
C ALA A 211 -1.47 -27.64 16.28
N TYR A 212 -1.20 -26.70 15.39
CA TYR A 212 -2.09 -26.33 14.29
C TYR A 212 -1.35 -26.29 12.96
N LYS A 213 -2.00 -26.71 11.89
CA LYS A 213 -1.49 -26.53 10.52
C LYS A 213 -1.71 -25.08 10.01
N SER A 214 -2.66 -24.36 10.61
CA SER A 214 -2.96 -22.96 10.31
C SER A 214 -2.36 -22.05 11.38
N LEU A 215 -1.61 -21.04 10.96
CA LEU A 215 -1.08 -20.01 11.86
C LEU A 215 -2.21 -19.23 12.55
N ASP A 216 -3.31 -18.95 11.85
CA ASP A 216 -4.43 -18.19 12.42
C ASP A 216 -5.14 -18.98 13.53
N ASN A 217 -5.35 -20.28 13.35
CA ASN A 217 -5.91 -21.13 14.42
C ASN A 217 -4.95 -21.22 15.63
N ALA A 218 -3.64 -21.20 15.37
CA ALA A 218 -2.63 -21.16 16.43
C ALA A 218 -2.67 -19.83 17.19
N LYS A 219 -2.84 -18.70 16.51
CA LYS A 219 -3.00 -17.36 17.12
C LYS A 219 -4.26 -17.30 17.98
N GLU A 220 -5.40 -17.73 17.46
CA GLU A 220 -6.66 -17.78 18.21
C GLU A 220 -6.56 -18.65 19.48
N CYS A 221 -5.77 -19.72 19.43
CA CYS A 221 -5.48 -20.50 20.62
C CYS A 221 -4.57 -19.73 21.58
N CYS A 222 -3.49 -19.13 21.06
CA CYS A 222 -2.51 -18.37 21.84
C CYS A 222 -3.15 -17.24 22.64
N ASP A 223 -4.09 -16.50 22.02
CA ASP A 223 -4.79 -15.36 22.64
C ASP A 223 -5.62 -15.73 23.87
N LYS A 224 -5.91 -17.00 24.06
CA LYS A 224 -6.63 -17.52 25.24
C LYS A 224 -5.71 -17.79 26.43
N TYR A 225 -4.38 -17.72 26.24
CA TYR A 225 -3.39 -18.10 27.25
C TYR A 225 -2.34 -17.01 27.41
N ASN A 226 -2.38 -16.28 28.51
CA ASN A 226 -1.40 -15.23 28.78
C ASN A 226 0.00 -15.80 28.98
N GLY A 227 1.00 -15.19 28.33
CA GLY A 227 2.41 -15.63 28.36
C GLY A 227 2.73 -16.84 27.49
N TYR A 228 1.85 -17.16 26.51
CA TYR A 228 2.09 -18.19 25.50
C TYR A 228 2.48 -17.56 24.16
N HIS A 229 3.20 -18.33 23.36
CA HIS A 229 3.66 -17.95 22.03
C HIS A 229 3.35 -19.05 21.02
N VAL A 230 3.18 -18.67 19.77
CA VAL A 230 3.12 -19.61 18.64
C VAL A 230 4.51 -19.78 18.09
N TYR A 231 4.96 -21.02 18.01
CA TYR A 231 6.26 -21.39 17.45
C TYR A 231 6.08 -22.13 16.12
N ASN A 232 6.93 -21.83 15.14
CA ASN A 232 7.04 -22.61 13.90
C ASN A 232 7.83 -23.92 14.13
N SER A 233 8.00 -24.71 13.07
CA SER A 233 8.74 -25.99 13.16
C SER A 233 10.23 -25.85 13.46
N LYS A 234 10.78 -24.63 13.27
CA LYS A 234 12.20 -24.30 13.58
C LYS A 234 12.39 -23.84 15.03
N GLY A 235 11.29 -23.68 15.78
CA GLY A 235 11.35 -23.17 17.16
C GLY A 235 11.37 -21.64 17.25
N GLU A 236 11.13 -20.96 16.15
CA GLU A 236 11.05 -19.50 16.13
C GLU A 236 9.65 -19.06 16.59
N ALA A 237 9.57 -18.11 17.53
CA ALA A 237 8.31 -17.52 17.94
C ALA A 237 7.77 -16.65 16.80
N VAL A 238 6.55 -16.97 16.34
CA VAL A 238 5.88 -16.27 15.22
C VAL A 238 4.64 -15.51 15.65
N TYR A 239 4.23 -15.66 16.94
CA TYR A 239 3.12 -14.89 17.53
C TYR A 239 3.03 -15.09 19.07
N PRO A 240 2.61 -14.06 19.88
CA PRO A 240 2.73 -12.69 19.43
C PRO A 240 4.18 -12.42 19.06
N ILE A 241 4.39 -11.65 18.01
CA ILE A 241 5.71 -11.09 17.79
C ILE A 241 5.81 -10.01 18.84
N GLU A 242 6.40 -10.31 19.99
CA GLU A 242 6.86 -9.26 20.87
C GLU A 242 7.76 -8.40 19.98
N ALA A 243 7.42 -7.12 19.87
CA ALA A 243 8.39 -6.15 19.36
C ALA A 243 9.66 -6.44 20.16
N PRO A 244 10.82 -6.69 19.48
CA PRO A 244 12.01 -7.19 20.13
C PRO A 244 12.24 -6.35 21.38
N THR A 245 12.01 -6.96 22.55
CA THR A 245 12.40 -6.42 23.82
C THR A 245 13.93 -6.41 23.76
N ASP A 246 14.49 -5.20 23.69
CA ASP A 246 15.91 -4.92 23.75
C ASP A 246 16.79 -5.40 22.56
N THR A 247 16.39 -5.11 21.33
CA THR A 247 17.26 -4.24 20.56
C THR A 247 16.60 -2.88 20.64
N ILE A 248 16.94 -2.11 21.63
CA ILE A 248 16.96 -0.66 21.50
C ILE A 248 17.75 -0.50 20.20
N PHE A 249 17.05 -0.25 19.07
CA PHE A 249 17.62 0.57 18.07
C PHE A 249 17.80 1.91 18.80
N THR A 250 18.94 2.06 19.43
CA THR A 250 19.55 3.36 19.58
C THR A 250 20.00 3.75 18.18
N ALA A 251 19.05 3.95 17.25
CA ALA A 251 19.17 5.07 16.38
C ALA A 251 19.29 6.21 17.39
N GLU A 252 20.52 6.70 17.62
CA GLU A 252 20.69 8.00 18.20
C GLU A 252 19.88 8.91 17.32
N ILE A 253 18.64 9.23 17.79
CA ILE A 253 17.79 10.21 17.10
C ILE A 253 18.61 11.47 17.28
N ARG A 254 19.33 11.82 16.24
CA ARG A 254 20.14 13.03 16.22
C ARG A 254 19.23 14.19 16.55
N VAL A 255 19.53 14.89 17.61
CA VAL A 255 18.79 16.09 18.00
C VAL A 255 18.89 17.08 16.83
N LEU A 256 17.76 17.43 16.22
CA LEU A 256 17.73 18.32 15.06
C LEU A 256 17.47 19.76 15.48
N LYS A 257 18.25 20.66 14.94
CA LYS A 257 18.16 22.10 15.18
C LYS A 257 18.64 22.91 13.98
N LYS A 258 18.34 24.19 14.01
CA LYS A 258 18.77 25.12 12.96
C LYS A 258 20.24 24.99 12.59
N GLY A 259 20.53 25.02 11.29
CA GLY A 259 21.84 24.86 10.70
C GLY A 259 22.23 23.42 10.39
N MET A 260 21.37 22.44 10.70
CA MET A 260 21.57 21.04 10.35
C MET A 260 20.92 20.71 9.01
N SER A 261 21.45 19.71 8.31
CA SER A 261 20.89 19.19 7.07
C SER A 261 20.95 17.67 7.02
N GLY A 262 20.11 17.08 6.15
CA GLY A 262 20.10 15.65 5.91
C GLY A 262 18.71 15.06 5.68
N ARG A 263 18.67 13.75 5.48
CA ARG A 263 17.40 13.01 5.26
C ARG A 263 16.48 13.07 6.45
N ASP A 264 17.01 13.09 7.66
CA ASP A 264 16.28 13.21 8.91
C ASP A 264 15.61 14.60 9.05
N VAL A 265 16.29 15.66 8.61
CA VAL A 265 15.71 17.01 8.52
C VAL A 265 14.58 17.04 7.49
N LYS A 266 14.80 16.44 6.32
CA LYS A 266 13.77 16.31 5.29
C LYS A 266 12.54 15.57 5.81
N SER A 267 12.73 14.44 6.50
CA SER A 267 11.63 13.68 7.10
C SER A 267 10.89 14.49 8.17
N LEU A 268 11.60 15.28 8.98
CA LEU A 268 11.01 16.20 9.94
C LEU A 268 10.14 17.26 9.25
N GLN A 269 10.65 17.87 8.16
CA GLN A 269 9.91 18.88 7.40
C GLN A 269 8.61 18.31 6.81
N GLN A 270 8.67 17.10 6.25
CA GLN A 270 7.49 16.38 5.73
C GLN A 270 6.48 16.12 6.85
N LEU A 271 6.94 15.69 8.01
CA LEU A 271 6.08 15.43 9.16
C LEU A 271 5.43 16.71 9.69
N LEU A 272 6.16 17.81 9.83
CA LEU A 272 5.64 19.11 10.22
C LEU A 272 4.59 19.62 9.21
N PHE A 273 4.90 19.53 7.93
CA PHE A 273 3.98 19.93 6.87
C PHE A 273 2.69 19.11 6.88
N SER A 274 2.78 17.80 7.08
CA SER A 274 1.61 16.92 7.18
C SER A 274 0.70 17.25 8.38
N LYS A 275 1.26 17.91 9.41
CA LYS A 275 0.53 18.40 10.59
C LYS A 275 0.05 19.85 10.45
N GLY A 276 0.21 20.46 9.26
CA GLY A 276 -0.23 21.83 8.97
C GLY A 276 0.77 22.93 9.31
N TYR A 277 2.00 22.60 9.69
CA TYR A 277 3.06 23.57 9.99
C TYR A 277 3.88 23.84 8.73
N SER A 278 3.84 25.08 8.24
CA SER A 278 4.58 25.49 7.05
C SER A 278 6.09 25.50 7.31
N VAL A 279 6.85 24.82 6.49
CA VAL A 279 8.32 24.77 6.51
C VAL A 279 8.96 25.74 5.51
N GLY A 280 8.16 26.67 4.97
CA GLY A 280 8.61 27.72 4.07
C GLY A 280 8.48 27.38 2.58
N SER A 281 8.91 28.30 1.72
CA SER A 281 8.77 28.20 0.26
C SER A 281 9.66 27.14 -0.39
N TYR A 282 10.73 26.73 0.28
CA TYR A 282 11.63 25.67 -0.21
C TYR A 282 11.11 24.26 0.14
N GLY A 283 10.04 24.16 0.98
CA GLY A 283 9.41 22.89 1.33
C GLY A 283 10.34 21.98 2.13
N ASP A 284 10.30 20.68 1.81
CA ASP A 284 11.08 19.63 2.45
C ASP A 284 12.48 19.46 1.80
N ASP A 285 13.25 20.53 1.74
CA ASP A 285 14.57 20.60 1.10
C ASP A 285 15.68 19.82 1.87
N GLY A 286 15.41 19.44 3.12
CA GLY A 286 16.37 18.78 4.00
C GLY A 286 17.34 19.73 4.71
N GLU A 287 17.09 21.05 4.64
CA GLU A 287 17.87 22.09 5.33
C GLU A 287 17.07 22.63 6.51
N PHE A 288 17.59 22.52 7.73
CA PHE A 288 16.94 23.06 8.92
C PHE A 288 17.18 24.58 9.00
N GLY A 289 16.47 25.30 8.17
CA GLY A 289 16.51 26.75 8.09
C GLY A 289 15.61 27.44 9.11
N THR A 290 15.47 28.77 8.98
CA THR A 290 14.61 29.57 9.87
C THR A 290 13.14 29.19 9.76
N ALA A 291 12.67 28.83 8.57
CA ALA A 291 11.28 28.42 8.34
C ALA A 291 10.98 27.09 9.07
N THR A 292 11.90 26.12 8.99
CA THR A 292 11.79 24.85 9.71
C THR A 292 11.82 25.06 11.23
N GLU A 293 12.72 25.93 11.73
CA GLU A 293 12.77 26.29 13.15
C GLU A 293 11.45 26.91 13.62
N THR A 294 10.87 27.80 12.84
CA THR A 294 9.57 28.42 13.16
C THR A 294 8.46 27.38 13.20
N ALA A 295 8.43 26.47 12.25
CA ALA A 295 7.46 25.37 12.21
C ALA A 295 7.58 24.48 13.46
N VAL A 296 8.81 24.13 13.89
CA VAL A 296 9.05 23.36 15.12
C VAL A 296 8.55 24.12 16.35
N ARG A 297 8.87 25.41 16.47
CA ARG A 297 8.42 26.23 17.60
C ARG A 297 6.91 26.34 17.67
N ASN A 298 6.24 26.52 16.53
CA ASN A 298 4.78 26.57 16.49
C ASN A 298 4.18 25.24 16.93
N PHE A 299 4.72 24.13 16.45
CA PHE A 299 4.29 22.79 16.88
C PHE A 299 4.51 22.58 18.39
N GLN A 300 5.68 22.94 18.91
CA GLN A 300 6.01 22.81 20.33
C GLN A 300 5.03 23.63 21.19
N HIS A 301 4.80 24.89 20.80
CA HIS A 301 3.83 25.77 21.46
C HIS A 301 2.42 25.16 21.48
N ASP A 302 1.90 24.74 20.33
CA ASP A 302 0.54 24.22 20.18
C ASP A 302 0.31 22.90 20.91
N THR A 303 1.40 22.15 21.13
CA THR A 303 1.34 20.84 21.81
C THR A 303 1.81 20.90 23.28
N GLY A 304 2.11 22.08 23.80
CA GLY A 304 2.50 22.30 25.20
C GLY A 304 3.90 21.79 25.55
N LEU A 305 4.80 21.73 24.55
CA LEU A 305 6.21 21.43 24.75
C LEU A 305 7.02 22.72 24.99
N ASP A 306 8.25 22.57 25.50
CA ASP A 306 9.20 23.67 25.58
C ASP A 306 9.48 24.21 24.17
N ASN A 307 9.22 25.51 23.96
CA ASN A 307 9.31 26.18 22.68
C ASN A 307 10.76 26.61 22.38
N ASP A 308 11.66 25.63 22.31
CA ASP A 308 13.10 25.84 22.11
C ASP A 308 13.55 25.73 20.65
N GLY A 309 12.67 25.29 19.73
CA GLY A 309 12.96 25.09 18.31
C GLY A 309 13.91 23.94 18.04
N VAL A 310 14.11 23.04 19.03
CA VAL A 310 14.98 21.87 18.93
C VAL A 310 14.13 20.59 18.93
N VAL A 311 14.41 19.69 18.02
CA VAL A 311 13.68 18.43 17.89
C VAL A 311 14.49 17.32 18.54
N GLY A 312 14.25 17.12 19.82
CA GLY A 312 14.74 15.99 20.59
C GLY A 312 13.75 14.82 20.62
N PRO A 313 14.04 13.75 21.38
CA PRO A 313 13.17 12.57 21.49
C PRO A 313 11.73 12.89 21.89
N ILE A 314 11.53 13.85 22.80
CA ILE A 314 10.19 14.26 23.28
C ILE A 314 9.40 14.93 22.15
N THR A 315 10.02 15.85 21.40
CA THR A 315 9.38 16.54 20.28
C THR A 315 9.08 15.54 19.14
N PHE A 316 10.00 14.63 18.84
CA PHE A 316 9.75 13.57 17.86
C PHE A 316 8.59 12.66 18.27
N ALA A 317 8.59 12.17 19.50
CA ALA A 317 7.51 11.31 19.99
C ALA A 317 6.15 12.01 19.92
N LYS A 318 6.09 13.31 20.24
CA LYS A 318 4.87 14.09 20.14
C LYS A 318 4.42 14.32 18.70
N LEU A 319 5.36 14.61 17.77
CA LEU A 319 5.09 14.73 16.34
C LEU A 319 4.53 13.43 15.74
N TRP A 320 5.02 12.27 16.21
CA TRP A 320 4.58 10.97 15.69
C TRP A 320 3.19 10.60 16.18
N ASN A 321 2.82 10.98 17.41
CA ASN A 321 1.58 10.55 18.07
C ASN A 321 0.45 11.59 17.96
N HIS A 322 0.69 12.75 17.39
CA HIS A 322 -0.29 13.84 17.25
C HIS A 322 -0.95 13.75 15.88
#